data_65ab5fa5f37b09b5da91db29539c0765
#
_entry.id   65ab5fa5f37b09b5da91db29539c0765
#
_cell.length_a   1.000
_cell.length_b   1.000
_cell.length_c   1.000
_cell.angle_alpha   90.00
_cell.angle_beta   90.00
_cell.angle_gamma   90.00
#
_symmetry.space_group_name_H-M   'P 1'
#
loop_
_entity.id
_entity.type
_entity.pdbx_description
1 polymer ?
#
loop_
_entity_poly.entity_id
_entity_poly.type
_entity_poly.pdbx_seq_one_letter_code
_entity_poly.pdbx_strand_id
1 'polypeptide(L)'
;MMAPTLTTERLRIEPMALTHWEAYAAAWADPRMTQFIGGEPRNRNTSWAKFLVGVGLWSLLGYGYWSFVERETGAFVGNGGLARFERGLPELKEFPEAGWAFVPDAWGKGYATEALTAILQWADDDARLGEIRCIIDRGNAASHNV
;
A
#
# COMPACT_ATOMS: atom_id res chain seq x y z
N MET A 1 -2.51 7.03 -16.41
CA MET A 1 -2.36 5.57 -16.47
C MET A 1 -3.17 4.94 -15.34
N MET A 2 -3.86 3.86 -15.64
CA MET A 2 -4.59 3.10 -14.63
C MET A 2 -3.71 1.96 -14.12
N ALA A 3 -3.79 1.65 -12.83
CA ALA A 3 -3.07 0.53 -12.24
C ALA A 3 -3.49 -0.79 -12.91
N PRO A 4 -2.55 -1.68 -13.22
CA PRO A 4 -2.91 -3.04 -13.63
C PRO A 4 -3.45 -3.83 -12.45
N THR A 5 -4.20 -4.89 -12.72
CA THR A 5 -4.59 -5.85 -11.69
C THR A 5 -3.55 -6.98 -11.63
N LEU A 6 -3.00 -7.22 -10.44
CA LEU A 6 -2.11 -8.34 -10.18
C LEU A 6 -2.89 -9.39 -9.38
N THR A 7 -2.73 -10.64 -9.72
CA THR A 7 -3.43 -11.74 -9.03
C THR A 7 -2.42 -12.67 -8.41
N THR A 8 -2.57 -12.92 -7.13
CA THR A 8 -1.78 -13.90 -6.38
C THR A 8 -2.65 -15.08 -5.96
N GLU A 9 -2.10 -16.01 -5.21
CA GLU A 9 -2.88 -17.18 -4.75
C GLU A 9 -4.13 -16.76 -3.96
N ARG A 10 -4.01 -15.78 -3.05
CA ARG A 10 -5.10 -15.39 -2.15
C ARG A 10 -5.62 -13.97 -2.35
N LEU A 11 -4.91 -13.13 -3.13
CA LEU A 11 -5.21 -11.71 -3.25
C LEU A 11 -5.44 -11.30 -4.71
N ARG A 12 -6.34 -10.33 -4.90
CA ARG A 12 -6.32 -9.43 -6.05
C ARG A 12 -5.74 -8.11 -5.60
N ILE A 13 -4.71 -7.68 -6.30
CA ILE A 13 -4.06 -6.39 -6.10
C ILE A 13 -4.60 -5.53 -7.23
N GLU A 14 -5.64 -4.75 -6.93
CA GLU A 14 -6.45 -4.10 -7.95
C GLU A 14 -6.43 -2.57 -7.83
N PRO A 15 -6.77 -1.84 -8.89
CA PRO A 15 -6.85 -0.40 -8.84
C PRO A 15 -7.73 0.07 -7.69
N MET A 16 -7.28 1.10 -6.96
CA MET A 16 -8.11 1.72 -5.94
C MET A 16 -9.36 2.31 -6.59
N ALA A 17 -10.52 2.03 -6.01
CA ALA A 17 -11.82 2.44 -6.53
C ALA A 17 -12.73 2.93 -5.40
N LEU A 18 -13.75 3.70 -5.76
CA LEU A 18 -14.69 4.24 -4.75
C LEU A 18 -15.37 3.14 -3.94
N THR A 19 -15.53 1.95 -4.50
CA THR A 19 -16.07 0.80 -3.77
C THR A 19 -15.20 0.38 -2.59
N HIS A 20 -13.92 0.77 -2.57
CA HIS A 20 -13.00 0.49 -1.45
C HIS A 20 -12.99 1.59 -0.41
N TRP A 21 -13.59 2.75 -0.68
CA TRP A 21 -13.40 3.95 0.15
C TRP A 21 -13.84 3.77 1.59
N GLU A 22 -15.04 3.23 1.83
CA GLU A 22 -15.54 3.10 3.20
C GLU A 22 -14.69 2.15 4.04
N ALA A 23 -14.26 1.04 3.45
CA ALA A 23 -13.35 0.10 4.12
C ALA A 23 -11.98 0.73 4.39
N TYR A 24 -11.45 1.47 3.42
CA TYR A 24 -10.19 2.21 3.58
C TYR A 24 -10.28 3.22 4.73
N ALA A 25 -11.32 4.05 4.76
CA ALA A 25 -11.51 5.06 5.79
C ALA A 25 -11.64 4.42 7.19
N ALA A 26 -12.41 3.33 7.29
CA ALA A 26 -12.56 2.59 8.54
C ALA A 26 -11.24 1.99 9.03
N ALA A 27 -10.45 1.44 8.13
CA ALA A 27 -9.14 0.87 8.46
C ALA A 27 -8.21 1.93 9.07
N TRP A 28 -8.09 3.08 8.43
CA TRP A 28 -7.18 4.13 8.89
C TRP A 28 -7.69 4.94 10.08
N ALA A 29 -8.96 4.80 10.43
CA ALA A 29 -9.53 5.32 11.68
C ALA A 29 -9.22 4.41 12.89
N ASP A 30 -8.80 3.18 12.64
CA ASP A 30 -8.45 2.23 13.70
C ASP A 30 -7.04 2.54 14.25
N PRO A 31 -6.89 2.80 15.57
CA PRO A 31 -5.59 3.14 16.15
C PRO A 31 -4.53 2.04 15.98
N ARG A 32 -4.95 0.78 15.80
CA ARG A 32 -4.01 -0.32 15.55
C ARG A 32 -3.31 -0.17 14.20
N MET A 33 -3.98 0.39 13.20
CA MET A 33 -3.41 0.63 11.87
C MET A 33 -2.31 1.68 11.89
N THR A 34 -2.44 2.70 12.73
CA THR A 34 -1.55 3.85 12.74
C THR A 34 -0.48 3.80 13.81
N GLN A 35 -0.45 2.77 14.64
CA GLN A 35 0.51 2.64 15.75
C GLN A 35 1.96 2.89 15.30
N PHE A 36 2.37 2.33 14.15
CA PHE A 36 3.70 2.50 13.59
C PHE A 36 3.71 3.29 12.27
N ILE A 37 2.57 3.89 11.92
CA ILE A 37 2.37 4.64 10.69
C ILE A 37 1.66 5.95 11.03
N GLY A 38 2.43 7.01 11.27
CA GLY A 38 1.90 8.30 11.66
C GLY A 38 1.56 8.47 13.14
N GLY A 39 1.31 7.39 13.87
CA GLY A 39 1.09 7.40 15.32
C GLY A 39 -0.32 7.72 15.80
N GLU A 40 -1.17 8.30 14.94
CA GLU A 40 -2.54 8.69 15.31
C GLU A 40 -3.57 8.21 14.29
N PRO A 41 -4.78 7.83 14.73
CA PRO A 41 -5.88 7.50 13.83
C PRO A 41 -6.16 8.67 12.88
N ARG A 42 -6.51 8.35 11.63
CA ARG A 42 -6.81 9.36 10.62
C ARG A 42 -8.31 9.65 10.58
N ASN A 43 -8.67 10.94 10.55
CA ASN A 43 -10.04 11.34 10.26
C ASN A 43 -10.35 11.12 8.76
N ARG A 44 -11.64 11.21 8.42
CA ARG A 44 -12.09 10.95 7.03
C ARG A 44 -11.47 11.92 6.03
N ASN A 45 -11.30 13.19 6.39
CA ASN A 45 -10.72 14.19 5.51
C ASN A 45 -9.27 13.84 5.15
N THR A 46 -8.46 13.49 6.13
CA THR A 46 -7.06 13.07 5.93
C THR A 46 -7.01 11.79 5.11
N SER A 47 -7.84 10.80 5.42
CA SER A 47 -7.89 9.54 4.67
C SER A 47 -8.32 9.76 3.23
N TRP A 48 -9.28 10.65 2.98
CA TRP A 48 -9.70 10.99 1.62
C TRP A 48 -8.56 11.57 0.79
N ALA A 49 -7.83 12.54 1.35
CA ALA A 49 -6.68 13.12 0.66
C ALA A 49 -5.62 12.06 0.31
N LYS A 50 -5.32 11.16 1.24
CA LYS A 50 -4.34 10.09 1.01
C LYS A 50 -4.84 9.05 0.01
N PHE A 51 -6.13 8.74 0.03
CA PHE A 51 -6.77 7.87 -0.96
C PHE A 51 -6.61 8.45 -2.37
N LEU A 52 -6.89 9.73 -2.53
CA LEU A 52 -6.74 10.42 -3.81
C LEU A 52 -5.27 10.46 -4.28
N VAL A 53 -4.33 10.65 -3.36
CA VAL A 53 -2.90 10.58 -3.68
C VAL A 53 -2.54 9.21 -4.22
N GLY A 54 -2.99 8.14 -3.57
CA GLY A 54 -2.71 6.77 -4.02
C GLY A 54 -3.15 6.52 -5.46
N VAL A 55 -4.31 7.05 -5.84
CA VAL A 55 -4.82 6.97 -7.21
C VAL A 55 -4.02 7.88 -8.15
N GLY A 56 -3.77 9.12 -7.74
CA GLY A 56 -3.11 10.14 -8.59
C GLY A 56 -1.66 9.83 -8.94
N LEU A 57 -0.95 9.09 -8.12
CA LEU A 57 0.44 8.71 -8.37
C LEU A 57 0.62 8.03 -9.73
N TRP A 58 -0.34 7.20 -10.13
CA TRP A 58 -0.30 6.46 -11.39
C TRP A 58 -0.21 7.37 -12.61
N SER A 59 -0.98 8.44 -12.61
CA SER A 59 -0.97 9.40 -13.72
C SER A 59 0.32 10.18 -13.82
N LEU A 60 0.97 10.46 -12.68
CA LEU A 60 2.17 11.28 -12.64
C LEU A 60 3.45 10.47 -12.78
N LEU A 61 3.50 9.28 -12.21
CA LEU A 61 4.73 8.52 -12.07
C LEU A 61 4.73 7.20 -12.85
N GLY A 62 3.57 6.70 -13.29
CA GLY A 62 3.45 5.38 -13.92
C GLY A 62 3.49 4.23 -12.92
N TYR A 63 3.46 4.52 -11.64
CA TYR A 63 3.28 3.57 -10.55
C TYR A 63 2.54 4.28 -9.41
N GLY A 64 2.01 3.52 -8.47
CA GLY A 64 1.22 4.08 -7.37
C GLY A 64 0.73 2.99 -6.43
N TYR A 65 -0.37 3.27 -5.74
CA TYR A 65 -0.95 2.35 -4.78
C TYR A 65 -2.09 1.55 -5.39
N TRP A 66 -2.29 0.36 -4.84
CA TRP A 66 -3.39 -0.55 -5.13
C TRP A 66 -4.22 -0.78 -3.88
N SER A 67 -5.44 -1.28 -4.09
CA SER A 67 -6.21 -1.93 -3.05
C SER A 67 -5.89 -3.43 -3.04
N PHE A 68 -5.80 -4.00 -1.85
CA PHE A 68 -5.63 -5.45 -1.68
C PHE A 68 -6.97 -6.04 -1.29
N VAL A 69 -7.43 -6.99 -2.09
CA VAL A 69 -8.74 -7.63 -1.92
C VAL A 69 -8.54 -9.14 -1.79
N GLU A 70 -9.13 -9.73 -0.76
CA GLU A 70 -9.10 -11.17 -0.57
C GLU A 70 -9.95 -11.86 -1.62
N ARG A 71 -9.37 -12.79 -2.38
CA ARG A 71 -10.08 -13.44 -3.50
C ARG A 71 -11.28 -14.26 -3.06
N GLU A 72 -11.14 -14.96 -1.93
CA GLU A 72 -12.19 -15.85 -1.41
C GLU A 72 -13.46 -15.10 -1.03
N THR A 73 -13.33 -13.95 -0.37
CA THR A 73 -14.44 -13.19 0.20
C THR A 73 -14.83 -11.93 -0.57
N GLY A 74 -13.92 -11.41 -1.38
CA GLY A 74 -14.07 -10.09 -2.02
C GLY A 74 -13.86 -8.93 -1.07
N ALA A 75 -13.39 -9.18 0.15
CA ALA A 75 -13.21 -8.14 1.15
C ALA A 75 -11.94 -7.33 0.90
N PHE A 76 -12.04 -6.00 1.06
CA PHE A 76 -10.87 -5.13 1.14
C PHE A 76 -10.07 -5.48 2.40
N VAL A 77 -8.79 -5.81 2.25
CA VAL A 77 -7.93 -6.21 3.37
C VAL A 77 -6.72 -5.30 3.56
N GLY A 78 -6.51 -4.35 2.66
CA GLY A 78 -5.39 -3.43 2.80
C GLY A 78 -5.13 -2.60 1.56
N ASN A 79 -4.07 -1.82 1.61
CA ASN A 79 -3.60 -1.06 0.46
C ASN A 79 -2.08 -0.90 0.54
N GLY A 80 -1.49 -0.61 -0.59
CA GLY A 80 -0.05 -0.40 -0.67
C GLY A 80 0.42 -0.34 -2.11
N GLY A 81 1.70 -0.18 -2.28
CA GLY A 81 2.31 -0.09 -3.59
C GLY A 81 3.60 0.69 -3.57
N LEU A 82 3.80 1.45 -4.63
CA LEU A 82 5.00 2.24 -4.83
C LEU A 82 4.64 3.71 -4.97
N ALA A 83 5.46 4.58 -4.40
CA ALA A 83 5.21 6.00 -4.42
C ALA A 83 6.52 6.78 -4.49
N ARG A 84 6.40 8.07 -4.71
CA ARG A 84 7.45 9.04 -4.46
C ARG A 84 6.80 10.22 -3.74
N PHE A 85 7.27 10.50 -2.54
CA PHE A 85 6.81 11.60 -1.73
C PHE A 85 7.94 12.60 -1.52
N GLU A 86 7.60 13.86 -1.30
CA GLU A 86 8.57 14.92 -0.97
C GLU A 86 8.86 14.89 0.54
N ARG A 87 9.51 13.82 1.01
CA ARG A 87 9.76 13.62 2.45
C ARG A 87 10.93 14.43 3.00
N GLY A 88 11.79 14.98 2.13
CA GLY A 88 13.01 15.64 2.57
C GLY A 88 14.09 14.69 3.07
N LEU A 89 14.00 13.40 2.74
CA LEU A 89 15.00 12.38 3.10
C LEU A 89 15.86 12.07 1.88
N PRO A 90 17.18 12.40 1.89
CA PRO A 90 18.05 12.13 0.75
C PRO A 90 18.09 10.68 0.31
N GLU A 91 17.96 9.76 1.25
CA GLU A 91 17.98 8.30 1.01
C GLU A 91 16.82 7.82 0.14
N LEU A 92 15.73 8.59 0.06
CA LEU A 92 14.54 8.25 -0.72
C LEU A 92 14.36 9.11 -1.97
N LYS A 93 15.12 10.17 -2.11
CA LYS A 93 14.85 11.24 -3.10
C LYS A 93 14.68 10.75 -4.54
N GLU A 94 15.48 9.76 -4.94
CA GLU A 94 15.53 9.29 -6.33
C GLU A 94 14.95 7.87 -6.50
N PHE A 95 14.38 7.30 -5.45
CA PHE A 95 13.95 5.91 -5.45
C PHE A 95 12.44 5.80 -5.24
N PRO A 96 11.77 4.88 -5.95
CA PRO A 96 10.41 4.50 -5.58
C PRO A 96 10.41 3.97 -4.15
N GLU A 97 9.39 4.37 -3.40
CA GLU A 97 9.21 3.97 -2.01
C GLU A 97 8.09 2.95 -1.90
N ALA A 98 8.38 1.76 -1.39
CA ALA A 98 7.36 0.74 -1.12
C ALA A 98 6.64 1.05 0.19
N GLY A 99 5.30 0.88 0.19
CA GLY A 99 4.48 1.00 1.37
C GLY A 99 3.37 -0.04 1.36
N TRP A 100 2.97 -0.51 2.54
CA TRP A 100 1.90 -1.50 2.67
C TRP A 100 1.25 -1.39 4.04
N ALA A 101 -0.04 -1.67 4.08
CA ALA A 101 -0.80 -1.77 5.32
C ALA A 101 -1.96 -2.73 5.11
N PHE A 102 -2.21 -3.58 6.10
CA PHE A 102 -3.31 -4.53 6.11
C PHE A 102 -4.21 -4.28 7.32
N VAL A 103 -5.50 -4.49 7.15
CA VAL A 103 -6.44 -4.39 8.27
C VAL A 103 -6.08 -5.42 9.36
N PRO A 104 -6.34 -5.12 10.65
CA PRO A 104 -5.91 -6.00 11.74
C PRO A 104 -6.37 -7.46 11.60
N ASP A 105 -7.57 -7.70 11.10
CA ASP A 105 -8.09 -9.06 10.91
C ASP A 105 -7.31 -9.87 9.85
N ALA A 106 -6.56 -9.19 9.00
CA ALA A 106 -5.73 -9.82 7.97
C ALA A 106 -4.26 -10.04 8.42
N TRP A 107 -3.90 -9.60 9.62
CA TRP A 107 -2.55 -9.75 10.13
C TRP A 107 -2.19 -11.22 10.41
N GLY A 108 -0.89 -11.53 10.35
CA GLY A 108 -0.36 -12.84 10.69
C GLY A 108 -0.64 -13.93 9.66
N LYS A 109 -1.12 -13.58 8.47
CA LYS A 109 -1.47 -14.52 7.40
C LYS A 109 -0.46 -14.59 6.25
N GLY A 110 0.57 -13.73 6.29
CA GLY A 110 1.56 -13.67 5.21
C GLY A 110 1.13 -12.86 4.00
N TYR A 111 0.05 -12.11 4.09
CA TYR A 111 -0.49 -11.32 2.97
C TYR A 111 0.47 -10.22 2.50
N ALA A 112 1.18 -9.56 3.43
CA ALA A 112 2.12 -8.51 3.07
C ALA A 112 3.24 -9.05 2.19
N THR A 113 3.86 -10.16 2.56
CA THR A 113 4.89 -10.81 1.76
C THR A 113 4.35 -11.26 0.40
N GLU A 114 3.15 -11.82 0.36
CA GLU A 114 2.48 -12.25 -0.89
C GLU A 114 2.25 -11.05 -1.83
N ALA A 115 1.71 -9.95 -1.31
CA ALA A 115 1.44 -8.75 -2.09
C ALA A 115 2.73 -8.09 -2.57
N LEU A 116 3.69 -7.90 -1.69
CA LEU A 116 4.96 -7.25 -2.03
C LEU A 116 5.76 -8.05 -3.04
N THR A 117 5.77 -9.38 -2.95
CA THR A 117 6.42 -10.23 -3.95
C THR A 117 5.87 -9.96 -5.34
N ALA A 118 4.54 -9.93 -5.49
CA ALA A 118 3.90 -9.64 -6.78
C ALA A 118 4.17 -8.21 -7.27
N ILE A 119 4.13 -7.24 -6.37
CA ILE A 119 4.37 -5.83 -6.71
C ILE A 119 5.82 -5.63 -7.16
N LEU A 120 6.79 -6.22 -6.46
CA LEU A 120 8.20 -6.10 -6.82
C LEU A 120 8.50 -6.80 -8.14
N GLN A 121 7.88 -7.95 -8.40
CA GLN A 121 7.99 -8.63 -9.68
C GLN A 121 7.46 -7.77 -10.83
N TRP A 122 6.29 -7.16 -10.63
CA TRP A 122 5.75 -6.21 -11.60
C TRP A 122 6.69 -5.01 -11.83
N ALA A 123 7.27 -4.49 -10.74
CA ALA A 123 8.20 -3.36 -10.81
C ALA A 123 9.45 -3.69 -11.64
N ASP A 124 9.97 -4.91 -11.52
CA ASP A 124 11.14 -5.34 -12.27
C ASP A 124 10.79 -5.66 -13.72
N ASP A 125 9.75 -6.47 -13.95
CA ASP A 125 9.46 -7.06 -15.26
C ASP A 125 8.72 -6.09 -16.19
N ASP A 126 7.73 -5.36 -15.67
CA ASP A 126 6.86 -4.51 -16.47
C ASP A 126 7.24 -3.04 -16.40
N ALA A 127 7.45 -2.51 -15.19
CA ALA A 127 7.76 -1.09 -15.00
C ALA A 127 9.27 -0.77 -15.07
N ARG A 128 10.12 -1.75 -14.86
CA ARG A 128 11.59 -1.65 -14.91
C ARG A 128 12.15 -0.53 -14.03
N LEU A 129 11.70 -0.50 -12.78
CA LEU A 129 11.98 0.61 -11.86
C LEU A 129 13.35 0.54 -11.18
N GLY A 130 14.02 -0.60 -11.16
CA GLY A 130 15.30 -0.75 -10.47
C GLY A 130 15.16 -0.80 -8.96
N GLU A 131 16.05 -0.13 -8.24
CA GLU A 131 16.09 -0.16 -6.77
C GLU A 131 14.85 0.50 -6.15
N ILE A 132 14.26 -0.18 -5.18
CA ILE A 132 13.10 0.28 -4.41
C ILE A 132 13.48 0.29 -2.93
N ARG A 133 13.07 1.33 -2.22
CA ARG A 133 13.35 1.51 -0.79
C ARG A 133 12.06 1.63 -0.01
N CYS A 134 12.14 1.48 1.31
CA CYS A 134 11.00 1.69 2.21
C CYS A 134 11.44 2.27 3.55
N ILE A 135 10.48 2.84 4.27
CA ILE A 135 10.67 3.32 5.64
C ILE A 135 9.82 2.45 6.55
N ILE A 136 10.43 1.91 7.61
CA ILE A 136 9.74 1.09 8.60
C ILE A 136 10.09 1.61 9.98
N ASP A 137 9.07 1.87 10.82
CA ASP A 137 9.27 2.21 12.22
C ASP A 137 10.04 1.07 12.92
N ARG A 138 11.00 1.44 13.74
CA ARG A 138 11.86 0.45 14.43
C ARG A 138 11.08 -0.53 15.30
N GLY A 139 9.94 -0.10 15.85
CA GLY A 139 9.06 -0.94 16.66
C GLY A 139 8.14 -1.86 15.86
N ASN A 140 8.07 -1.70 14.54
CA ASN A 140 7.18 -2.48 13.68
C ASN A 140 7.85 -3.77 13.21
N ALA A 141 7.93 -4.75 14.10
CA ALA A 141 8.59 -6.04 13.84
C ALA A 141 7.92 -6.80 12.68
N ALA A 142 6.60 -6.74 12.57
CA ALA A 142 5.86 -7.41 11.51
C ALA A 142 6.28 -6.93 10.13
N SER A 143 6.43 -5.62 9.95
CA SER A 143 6.89 -5.05 8.67
C SER A 143 8.36 -5.37 8.38
N HIS A 144 9.21 -5.42 9.39
CA HIS A 144 10.62 -5.81 9.20
C HIS A 144 10.76 -7.25 8.70
N ASN A 145 9.78 -8.11 8.95
CA ASN A 145 9.79 -9.51 8.52
C ASN A 145 9.24 -9.73 7.09
N VAL A 146 8.74 -8.70 6.45
CA VAL A 146 8.21 -8.75 5.07
C VAL A 146 9.32 -8.73 3.96
#